data_8e1c28b85f4defdec3ed45de2d9f8c68
#
_entry.id   8e1c28b85f4defdec3ed45de2d9f8c68
#
_cell.length_a   1.000
_cell.length_b   1.000
_cell.length_c   1.000
_cell.angle_alpha   90.00
_cell.angle_beta   90.00
_cell.angle_gamma   90.00
#
_symmetry.space_group_name_H-M   'P 1'
#
loop_
_entity.id
_entity.type
_entity.pdbx_description
1 polymer ?
#
loop_
_entity_poly.entity_id
_entity_poly.type
_entity_poly.pdbx_seq_one_letter_code
_entity_poly.pdbx_strand_id
1 'polypeptide(L)'
;MKKVGIITYHRAENFGAFLQCFALQKTIEELGYRVEVIDYRQSIIEETYLIFNSKRIVGMSLKNKMGYIYYTLKNIKLRLSSKKRYAACRKKYIHISSPVYKCSDIQDKYDYIVIGSDQLWNINYTKGYDEIYWGLFVKNKSKLVGYAISGNNNSLENIDTCMLVRVLDNFDNLSLRESNLTEIIQKKTSRKIPVTLDPTLILDEKVWIELLNTQHERIKEPYVLLYGVRPYKNDPDILMRKGQQLVGKAGLKIVDISKEQYYRKYTAIEFISLIYHAKYVITSSFHGLVFSILFKKDFILIKYNDGDDNRALNLLKLLRLDNRIRDIN
;
A
#
# COMPACT_ATOMS: atom_id res chain seq x y z
N MET A 1 12.78 -27.49 -4.31
CA MET A 1 11.70 -26.48 -4.29
C MET A 1 12.28 -25.20 -4.87
N LYS A 2 11.63 -24.60 -5.89
CA LYS A 2 12.10 -23.37 -6.50
C LYS A 2 11.96 -22.19 -5.53
N LYS A 3 12.90 -21.26 -5.61
CA LYS A 3 12.97 -20.09 -4.72
C LYS A 3 12.51 -18.82 -5.42
N VAL A 4 11.63 -18.06 -4.76
CA VAL A 4 11.08 -16.79 -5.24
C VAL A 4 11.52 -15.64 -4.33
N GLY A 5 12.08 -14.59 -4.93
CA GLY A 5 12.35 -13.32 -4.26
C GLY A 5 11.26 -12.31 -4.59
N ILE A 6 10.63 -11.68 -3.58
CA ILE A 6 9.63 -10.62 -3.78
C ILE A 6 10.27 -9.26 -3.54
N ILE A 7 10.05 -8.32 -4.44
CA ILE A 7 10.44 -6.91 -4.32
C ILE A 7 9.18 -6.06 -4.24
N THR A 8 8.94 -5.41 -3.09
CA THR A 8 7.78 -4.54 -2.86
C THR A 8 8.04 -3.55 -1.73
N TYR A 9 7.07 -2.67 -1.41
CA TYR A 9 7.16 -1.69 -0.30
C TYR A 9 6.99 -2.32 1.10
N HIS A 10 7.68 -3.44 1.37
CA HIS A 10 7.61 -4.15 2.66
C HIS A 10 8.09 -3.35 3.87
N ARG A 11 8.88 -2.29 3.66
CA ARG A 11 9.44 -1.45 4.73
C ARG A 11 8.58 -0.23 5.07
N ALA A 12 7.58 0.07 4.26
CA ALA A 12 6.66 1.16 4.51
C ALA A 12 5.85 0.92 5.81
N GLU A 13 5.75 1.94 6.67
CA GLU A 13 4.88 1.90 7.85
C GLU A 13 3.44 2.23 7.43
N ASN A 14 2.89 1.40 6.55
CA ASN A 14 1.57 1.53 5.95
C ASN A 14 0.83 0.18 6.01
N PHE A 15 -0.44 0.19 6.40
CA PHE A 15 -1.22 -1.05 6.54
C PHE A 15 -1.32 -1.82 5.22
N GLY A 16 -1.68 -1.12 4.14
CA GLY A 16 -1.84 -1.74 2.83
C GLY A 16 -0.55 -2.33 2.28
N ALA A 17 0.56 -1.59 2.42
CA ALA A 17 1.87 -2.05 1.97
C ALA A 17 2.31 -3.33 2.69
N PHE A 18 2.01 -3.46 3.99
CA PHE A 18 2.27 -4.69 4.74
C PHE A 18 1.34 -5.84 4.29
N LEU A 19 0.03 -5.56 4.19
CA LEU A 19 -0.98 -6.59 3.91
C LEU A 19 -0.84 -7.17 2.51
N GLN A 20 -0.55 -6.35 1.49
CA GLN A 20 -0.31 -6.85 0.14
C GLN A 20 1.00 -7.66 0.04
N CYS A 21 2.05 -7.26 0.77
CA CYS A 21 3.31 -8.00 0.83
C CYS A 21 3.09 -9.38 1.48
N PHE A 22 2.38 -9.43 2.61
CA PHE A 22 2.00 -10.68 3.28
C PHE A 22 1.17 -11.57 2.37
N ALA A 23 0.13 -11.01 1.74
CA ALA A 23 -0.75 -11.76 0.84
C ALA A 23 0.03 -12.37 -0.34
N LEU A 24 0.89 -11.58 -1.00
CA LEU A 24 1.69 -12.06 -2.11
C LEU A 24 2.65 -13.18 -1.69
N GLN A 25 3.32 -13.01 -0.54
CA GLN A 25 4.18 -14.06 0.01
C GLN A 25 3.38 -15.35 0.26
N LYS A 26 2.23 -15.26 0.94
CA LYS A 26 1.40 -16.41 1.27
C LYS A 26 0.85 -17.11 0.03
N THR A 27 0.33 -16.38 -0.92
CA THR A 27 -0.18 -16.94 -2.17
C THR A 27 0.92 -17.70 -2.94
N ILE A 28 2.14 -17.18 -3.00
CA ILE A 28 3.24 -17.88 -3.68
C ILE A 28 3.71 -19.10 -2.86
N GLU A 29 3.67 -19.05 -1.53
CA GLU A 29 3.94 -20.21 -0.67
C GLU A 29 2.91 -21.32 -0.87
N GLU A 30 1.62 -20.99 -0.99
CA GLU A 30 0.53 -21.94 -1.28
C GLU A 30 0.68 -22.62 -2.66
N LEU A 31 1.34 -21.97 -3.61
CA LEU A 31 1.72 -22.57 -4.90
C LEU A 31 2.93 -23.52 -4.80
N GLY A 32 3.48 -23.75 -3.62
CA GLY A 32 4.58 -24.69 -3.37
C GLY A 32 5.98 -24.11 -3.62
N TYR A 33 6.15 -22.79 -3.59
CA TYR A 33 7.47 -22.15 -3.70
C TYR A 33 8.05 -21.80 -2.34
N ARG A 34 9.38 -21.75 -2.25
CA ARG A 34 10.06 -21.12 -1.12
C ARG A 34 10.18 -19.63 -1.36
N VAL A 35 9.59 -18.82 -0.51
CA VAL A 35 9.49 -17.37 -0.70
C VAL A 35 10.38 -16.60 0.28
N GLU A 36 11.00 -15.54 -0.21
CA GLU A 36 11.74 -14.57 0.58
C GLU A 36 11.45 -13.16 0.05
N VAL A 37 11.08 -12.22 0.91
CA VAL A 37 10.95 -10.82 0.55
C VAL A 37 12.34 -10.18 0.57
N ILE A 38 12.79 -9.68 -0.56
CA ILE A 38 14.09 -9.04 -0.72
C ILE A 38 14.08 -7.72 0.05
N ASP A 39 14.96 -7.59 1.08
CA ASP A 39 15.01 -6.40 1.95
C ASP A 39 15.64 -5.21 1.24
N TYR A 40 15.02 -4.80 0.11
CA TYR A 40 15.46 -3.62 -0.61
C TYR A 40 15.15 -2.35 0.18
N ARG A 41 16.20 -1.60 0.48
CA ARG A 41 16.16 -0.38 1.29
C ARG A 41 16.33 0.84 0.40
N GLN A 42 15.27 1.17 -0.31
CA GLN A 42 15.21 2.37 -1.14
C GLN A 42 15.31 3.62 -0.26
N SER A 43 16.29 4.47 -0.54
CA SER A 43 16.69 5.58 0.35
C SER A 43 15.57 6.57 0.65
N ILE A 44 14.77 6.96 -0.34
CA ILE A 44 13.66 7.93 -0.17
C ILE A 44 12.53 7.34 0.67
N ILE A 45 12.24 6.03 0.46
CA ILE A 45 11.24 5.33 1.27
C ILE A 45 11.72 5.25 2.73
N GLU A 46 12.98 4.87 2.97
CA GLU A 46 13.54 4.85 4.32
C GLU A 46 13.51 6.24 4.98
N GLU A 47 13.89 7.30 4.24
CA GLU A 47 13.84 8.69 4.71
C GLU A 47 12.44 9.16 5.07
N THR A 48 11.42 8.70 4.34
CA THR A 48 10.01 9.05 4.60
C THR A 48 9.57 8.62 5.99
N TYR A 49 10.07 7.49 6.47
CA TYR A 49 9.72 6.91 7.77
C TYR A 49 10.75 7.19 8.88
N LEU A 50 11.71 8.10 8.67
CA LEU A 50 12.55 8.60 9.75
C LEU A 50 11.71 9.34 10.79
N ILE A 51 12.05 9.17 12.07
CA ILE A 51 11.39 9.90 13.17
C ILE A 51 11.66 11.40 13.02
N PHE A 52 12.91 11.75 12.77
CA PHE A 52 13.35 13.10 12.43
C PHE A 52 14.09 13.06 11.10
N ASN A 53 13.70 13.86 10.15
CA ASN A 53 14.38 13.97 8.86
C ASN A 53 14.91 15.39 8.68
N SER A 54 16.22 15.55 8.84
CA SER A 54 16.91 16.84 8.73
C SER A 54 16.76 17.47 7.34
N LYS A 55 16.62 16.67 6.28
CA LYS A 55 16.42 17.18 4.92
C LYS A 55 15.08 17.93 4.77
N ARG A 56 14.06 17.59 5.57
CA ARG A 56 12.75 18.29 5.55
C ARG A 56 12.82 19.73 6.03
N ILE A 57 13.77 20.07 6.88
CA ILE A 57 13.89 21.43 7.42
C ILE A 57 14.73 22.36 6.54
N VAL A 58 15.39 21.80 5.52
CA VAL A 58 16.15 22.62 4.55
C VAL A 58 15.18 23.51 3.77
N GLY A 59 15.47 24.81 3.71
CA GLY A 59 14.60 25.79 3.02
C GLY A 59 13.34 26.23 3.78
N MET A 60 13.02 25.64 4.95
CA MET A 60 11.90 26.11 5.76
C MET A 60 12.22 27.42 6.50
N SER A 61 11.19 28.26 6.70
CA SER A 61 11.27 29.40 7.62
C SER A 61 11.55 28.94 9.06
N LEU A 62 12.10 29.83 9.90
CA LEU A 62 12.41 29.50 11.30
C LEU A 62 11.15 29.01 12.06
N LYS A 63 10.02 29.67 11.85
CA LYS A 63 8.72 29.29 12.45
C LYS A 63 8.33 27.84 12.08
N ASN A 64 8.47 27.47 10.80
CA ASN A 64 8.14 26.14 10.32
C ASN A 64 9.14 25.07 10.83
N LYS A 65 10.42 25.40 10.93
CA LYS A 65 11.45 24.53 11.55
C LYS A 65 11.09 24.22 13.00
N MET A 66 10.79 25.26 13.79
CA MET A 66 10.40 25.09 15.20
C MET A 66 9.10 24.27 15.32
N GLY A 67 8.11 24.52 14.48
CA GLY A 67 6.88 23.74 14.44
C GLY A 67 7.12 22.26 14.13
N TYR A 68 7.97 21.95 13.16
CA TYR A 68 8.34 20.57 12.82
C TYR A 68 9.10 19.88 13.98
N ILE A 69 10.04 20.56 14.61
CA ILE A 69 10.78 20.01 15.77
C ILE A 69 9.82 19.74 16.92
N TYR A 70 8.98 20.72 17.30
CA TYR A 70 7.97 20.58 18.35
C TYR A 70 7.04 19.39 18.07
N TYR A 71 6.48 19.31 16.87
CA TYR A 71 5.61 18.20 16.46
C TYR A 71 6.31 16.85 16.56
N THR A 72 7.59 16.78 16.14
CA THR A 72 8.38 15.55 16.20
C THR A 72 8.61 15.11 17.64
N LEU A 73 9.03 16.04 18.52
CA LEU A 73 9.25 15.76 19.94
C LEU A 73 7.95 15.33 20.64
N LYS A 74 6.85 16.04 20.38
CA LYS A 74 5.52 15.69 20.93
C LYS A 74 5.09 14.26 20.56
N ASN A 75 5.42 13.79 19.38
CA ASN A 75 4.98 12.49 18.86
C ASN A 75 6.06 11.41 18.91
N ILE A 76 7.25 11.69 19.48
CA ILE A 76 8.40 10.78 19.40
C ILE A 76 8.12 9.39 19.99
N LYS A 77 7.46 9.31 21.15
CA LYS A 77 7.11 8.05 21.81
C LYS A 77 6.15 7.22 20.95
N LEU A 78 5.15 7.88 20.36
CA LEU A 78 4.18 7.23 19.47
C LEU A 78 4.85 6.69 18.20
N ARG A 79 5.72 7.49 17.56
CA ARG A 79 6.46 7.11 16.36
C ARG A 79 7.43 5.96 16.62
N LEU A 80 8.18 6.00 17.73
CA LEU A 80 9.06 4.90 18.15
C LEU A 80 8.28 3.61 18.41
N SER A 81 7.15 3.72 19.11
CA SER A 81 6.28 2.56 19.38
C SER A 81 5.68 1.98 18.09
N SER A 82 5.21 2.83 17.17
CA SER A 82 4.75 2.41 15.85
C SER A 82 5.83 1.65 15.09
N LYS A 83 7.04 2.22 15.01
CA LYS A 83 8.20 1.62 14.34
C LYS A 83 8.53 0.23 14.89
N LYS A 84 8.54 0.08 16.23
CA LYS A 84 8.75 -1.21 16.90
C LYS A 84 7.64 -2.22 16.53
N ARG A 85 6.37 -1.80 16.51
CA ARG A 85 5.24 -2.68 16.13
C ARG A 85 5.34 -3.15 14.68
N TYR A 86 5.63 -2.24 13.73
CA TYR A 86 5.83 -2.63 12.33
C TYR A 86 7.03 -3.56 12.16
N ALA A 87 8.13 -3.33 12.86
CA ALA A 87 9.31 -4.21 12.84
C ALA A 87 8.96 -5.61 13.40
N ALA A 88 8.21 -5.67 14.50
CA ALA A 88 7.76 -6.94 15.09
C ALA A 88 6.80 -7.70 14.15
N CYS A 89 5.85 -7.00 13.50
CA CYS A 89 4.97 -7.61 12.51
C CYS A 89 5.76 -8.17 11.33
N ARG A 90 6.69 -7.39 10.77
CA ARG A 90 7.55 -7.89 9.68
C ARG A 90 8.31 -9.13 10.09
N LYS A 91 8.98 -9.10 11.25
CA LYS A 91 9.74 -10.24 11.77
C LYS A 91 8.88 -11.49 11.98
N LYS A 92 7.61 -11.31 12.39
CA LYS A 92 6.71 -12.42 12.69
C LYS A 92 6.09 -13.06 11.44
N TYR A 93 5.75 -12.23 10.43
CA TYR A 93 4.89 -12.67 9.33
C TYR A 93 5.56 -12.65 7.94
N ILE A 94 6.69 -11.98 7.79
CA ILE A 94 7.38 -11.82 6.49
C ILE A 94 8.75 -12.50 6.55
N HIS A 95 9.04 -13.35 5.58
CA HIS A 95 10.35 -13.96 5.40
C HIS A 95 11.28 -13.01 4.66
N ILE A 96 12.10 -12.27 5.40
CA ILE A 96 12.92 -11.17 4.87
C ILE A 96 14.35 -11.63 4.62
N SER A 97 14.94 -11.25 3.47
CA SER A 97 16.33 -11.50 3.11
C SER A 97 17.32 -10.62 3.91
N SER A 98 18.62 -10.83 3.67
CA SER A 98 19.64 -9.84 4.01
C SER A 98 19.36 -8.51 3.28
N PRO A 99 19.79 -7.36 3.86
CA PRO A 99 19.59 -6.05 3.27
C PRO A 99 20.17 -5.92 1.85
N VAL A 100 19.42 -5.26 0.97
CA VAL A 100 19.80 -4.91 -0.41
C VAL A 100 19.69 -3.40 -0.56
N TYR A 101 20.73 -2.76 -1.09
CA TYR A 101 20.78 -1.30 -1.28
C TYR A 101 20.90 -0.92 -2.76
N LYS A 102 21.43 -1.82 -3.61
CA LYS A 102 21.66 -1.60 -5.04
C LYS A 102 21.45 -2.90 -5.82
N CYS A 103 21.31 -2.80 -7.14
CA CYS A 103 21.06 -3.95 -8.02
C CYS A 103 22.06 -5.09 -7.83
N SER A 104 23.34 -4.78 -7.67
CA SER A 104 24.41 -5.80 -7.49
C SER A 104 24.30 -6.60 -6.18
N ASP A 105 23.51 -6.15 -5.22
CA ASP A 105 23.31 -6.86 -3.94
C ASP A 105 22.22 -7.94 -4.08
N ILE A 106 21.45 -7.92 -5.17
CA ILE A 106 20.45 -8.94 -5.46
C ILE A 106 21.19 -10.22 -5.86
N GLN A 107 21.20 -11.19 -4.95
CA GLN A 107 21.93 -12.44 -5.11
C GLN A 107 21.30 -13.32 -6.19
N ASP A 108 22.13 -14.00 -6.96
CA ASP A 108 21.72 -14.99 -7.98
C ASP A 108 21.28 -16.33 -7.33
N LYS A 109 20.31 -16.22 -6.41
CA LYS A 109 19.78 -17.36 -5.63
C LYS A 109 18.29 -17.62 -5.84
N TYR A 110 17.65 -16.84 -6.70
CA TYR A 110 16.22 -16.95 -6.96
C TYR A 110 15.97 -17.54 -8.35
N ASP A 111 15.04 -18.48 -8.44
CA ASP A 111 14.53 -18.95 -9.74
C ASP A 111 13.60 -17.91 -10.36
N TYR A 112 12.88 -17.17 -9.52
CA TYR A 112 11.98 -16.09 -9.92
C TYR A 112 12.19 -14.87 -9.01
N ILE A 113 12.14 -13.69 -9.61
CA ILE A 113 12.04 -12.42 -8.90
C ILE A 113 10.67 -11.83 -9.26
N VAL A 114 9.83 -11.62 -8.26
CA VAL A 114 8.50 -11.01 -8.41
C VAL A 114 8.55 -9.57 -7.93
N ILE A 115 8.32 -8.61 -8.82
CA ILE A 115 8.18 -7.20 -8.51
C ILE A 115 6.70 -6.88 -8.42
N GLY A 116 6.28 -6.39 -7.27
CA GLY A 116 4.87 -6.06 -7.00
C GLY A 116 4.38 -6.69 -5.69
N SER A 117 3.16 -6.48 -5.33
CA SER A 117 2.21 -5.46 -5.80
C SER A 117 2.60 -4.06 -5.29
N ASP A 118 1.65 -3.11 -5.23
CA ASP A 118 1.76 -1.75 -4.73
C ASP A 118 2.25 -0.72 -5.77
N GLN A 119 2.25 0.56 -5.40
CA GLN A 119 2.56 1.70 -6.28
C GLN A 119 4.06 1.82 -6.61
N LEU A 120 4.71 0.74 -7.00
CA LEU A 120 6.13 0.70 -7.28
C LEU A 120 6.52 1.58 -8.47
N TRP A 121 5.59 1.76 -9.42
CA TRP A 121 5.77 2.64 -10.58
C TRP A 121 5.21 4.06 -10.36
N ASN A 122 5.17 4.51 -9.11
CA ASN A 122 4.84 5.89 -8.76
C ASN A 122 6.12 6.68 -8.43
N ILE A 123 6.62 7.46 -9.40
CA ILE A 123 7.85 8.24 -9.27
C ILE A 123 7.80 9.31 -8.16
N ASN A 124 6.61 9.68 -7.69
CA ASN A 124 6.49 10.64 -6.59
C ASN A 124 6.98 10.05 -5.26
N TYR A 125 6.89 8.73 -5.09
CA TYR A 125 7.34 8.06 -3.86
C TYR A 125 8.84 7.80 -3.85
N THR A 126 9.44 7.56 -5.02
CA THR A 126 10.87 7.27 -5.18
C THR A 126 11.69 8.48 -5.64
N LYS A 127 11.01 9.60 -5.97
CA LYS A 127 11.60 10.81 -6.58
C LYS A 127 12.33 10.52 -7.87
N GLY A 128 11.75 9.69 -8.71
CA GLY A 128 12.28 9.27 -10.00
C GLY A 128 12.07 7.80 -10.28
N TYR A 129 12.57 7.35 -11.42
CA TYR A 129 12.52 5.95 -11.84
C TYR A 129 13.56 5.14 -11.08
N ASP A 130 13.10 4.25 -10.19
CA ASP A 130 13.97 3.40 -9.39
C ASP A 130 14.29 2.11 -10.17
N GLU A 131 15.58 1.85 -10.42
CA GLU A 131 16.02 0.73 -11.25
C GLU A 131 15.51 -0.64 -10.76
N ILE A 132 15.42 -0.83 -9.46
CA ILE A 132 14.99 -2.10 -8.86
C ILE A 132 13.47 -2.26 -8.98
N TYR A 133 12.69 -1.23 -8.62
CA TYR A 133 11.22 -1.30 -8.74
C TYR A 133 10.74 -1.32 -10.19
N TRP A 134 11.51 -0.75 -11.11
CA TRP A 134 11.20 -0.77 -12.54
C TRP A 134 11.78 -1.98 -13.28
N GLY A 135 12.45 -2.88 -12.57
CA GLY A 135 13.01 -4.10 -13.15
C GLY A 135 14.15 -3.86 -14.13
N LEU A 136 14.91 -2.77 -14.01
CA LEU A 136 16.00 -2.39 -14.91
C LEU A 136 17.35 -2.99 -14.52
N PHE A 137 17.39 -4.01 -13.70
CA PHE A 137 18.61 -4.70 -13.29
C PHE A 137 18.84 -5.98 -14.12
N VAL A 138 20.08 -6.45 -14.13
CA VAL A 138 20.44 -7.72 -14.76
C VAL A 138 19.85 -8.86 -13.93
N LYS A 139 18.98 -9.66 -14.54
CA LYS A 139 18.26 -10.76 -13.87
C LYS A 139 19.02 -12.11 -13.87
N ASN A 140 20.22 -12.15 -14.46
CA ASN A 140 21.02 -13.37 -14.60
C ASN A 140 20.18 -14.57 -15.05
N LYS A 141 20.08 -15.63 -14.21
CA LYS A 141 19.27 -16.83 -14.48
C LYS A 141 17.83 -16.75 -14.00
N SER A 142 17.49 -15.73 -13.22
CA SER A 142 16.14 -15.56 -12.65
C SER A 142 15.15 -15.13 -13.72
N LYS A 143 13.91 -15.63 -13.64
CA LYS A 143 12.78 -15.07 -14.40
C LYS A 143 12.22 -13.88 -13.64
N LEU A 144 11.99 -12.77 -14.35
CA LEU A 144 11.44 -11.55 -13.77
C LEU A 144 9.93 -11.47 -14.03
N VAL A 145 9.16 -11.38 -12.99
CA VAL A 145 7.68 -11.31 -13.04
C VAL A 145 7.19 -10.02 -12.39
N GLY A 146 6.43 -9.23 -13.13
CA GLY A 146 5.68 -8.10 -12.56
C GLY A 146 4.26 -8.54 -12.20
N TYR A 147 3.91 -8.51 -10.92
CA TYR A 147 2.58 -8.92 -10.47
C TYR A 147 1.80 -7.75 -9.87
N ALA A 148 0.67 -7.41 -10.51
CA ALA A 148 -0.24 -6.35 -10.07
C ALA A 148 0.50 -5.06 -9.69
N ILE A 149 1.52 -4.69 -10.47
CA ILE A 149 2.27 -3.45 -10.23
C ILE A 149 1.30 -2.28 -10.42
N SER A 150 1.34 -1.34 -9.49
CA SER A 150 0.56 -0.11 -9.51
C SER A 150 1.47 1.10 -9.66
N GLY A 151 0.91 2.20 -10.10
CA GLY A 151 1.62 3.45 -10.28
C GLY A 151 0.67 4.64 -10.39
N ASN A 152 1.17 5.77 -10.86
CA ASN A 152 0.34 6.89 -11.27
C ASN A 152 0.50 7.15 -12.78
N ASN A 153 -0.51 7.79 -13.38
CA ASN A 153 -0.52 8.10 -14.81
C ASN A 153 0.71 8.91 -15.21
N ASN A 154 1.03 9.93 -14.44
CA ASN A 154 2.14 10.85 -14.70
C ASN A 154 3.48 10.13 -14.88
N SER A 155 3.72 9.04 -14.14
CA SER A 155 4.94 8.24 -14.27
C SER A 155 5.05 7.58 -15.65
N LEU A 156 3.94 7.04 -16.18
CA LEU A 156 3.91 6.38 -17.48
C LEU A 156 3.72 7.36 -18.65
N GLU A 157 3.05 8.46 -18.44
CA GLU A 157 2.89 9.51 -19.46
C GLU A 157 4.22 10.19 -19.77
N ASN A 158 5.06 10.42 -18.75
CA ASN A 158 6.34 11.12 -18.88
C ASN A 158 7.56 10.20 -19.07
N ILE A 159 7.41 8.89 -18.98
CA ILE A 159 8.54 7.98 -19.25
C ILE A 159 8.94 8.05 -20.73
N ASP A 160 10.23 8.08 -20.99
CA ASP A 160 10.77 7.93 -22.34
C ASP A 160 10.38 6.57 -22.93
N THR A 161 9.98 6.54 -24.20
CA THR A 161 9.47 5.33 -24.85
C THR A 161 10.55 4.24 -24.95
N CYS A 162 11.80 4.59 -25.19
CA CYS A 162 12.89 3.61 -25.25
C CYS A 162 13.14 3.00 -23.88
N MET A 163 13.09 3.83 -22.82
CA MET A 163 13.18 3.33 -21.45
C MET A 163 12.00 2.41 -21.11
N LEU A 164 10.77 2.78 -21.48
CA LEU A 164 9.60 1.94 -21.26
C LEU A 164 9.72 0.59 -21.96
N VAL A 165 10.16 0.56 -23.22
CA VAL A 165 10.39 -0.69 -23.96
C VAL A 165 11.43 -1.56 -23.25
N ARG A 166 12.55 -0.99 -22.79
CA ARG A 166 13.56 -1.73 -22.02
C ARG A 166 12.98 -2.33 -20.73
N VAL A 167 12.16 -1.58 -20.00
CA VAL A 167 11.45 -2.09 -18.82
C VAL A 167 10.59 -3.29 -19.19
N LEU A 168 9.74 -3.13 -20.22
CA LEU A 168 8.80 -4.17 -20.62
C LEU A 168 9.51 -5.43 -21.14
N ASP A 169 10.64 -5.26 -21.86
CA ASP A 169 11.42 -6.39 -22.40
C ASP A 169 12.14 -7.19 -21.32
N ASN A 170 12.46 -6.57 -20.20
CA ASN A 170 13.13 -7.26 -19.11
C ASN A 170 12.20 -8.19 -18.31
N PHE A 171 10.88 -7.94 -18.33
CA PHE A 171 9.92 -8.82 -17.69
C PHE A 171 9.57 -10.02 -18.56
N ASP A 172 9.73 -11.23 -18.02
CA ASP A 172 9.24 -12.48 -18.66
C ASP A 172 7.70 -12.52 -18.64
N ASN A 173 7.07 -12.03 -17.57
CA ASN A 173 5.64 -11.85 -17.45
C ASN A 173 5.36 -10.57 -16.66
N LEU A 174 4.35 -9.81 -17.07
CA LEU A 174 3.98 -8.54 -16.44
C LEU A 174 2.47 -8.39 -16.38
N SER A 175 1.98 -7.99 -15.22
CA SER A 175 0.60 -7.55 -15.04
C SER A 175 0.55 -6.28 -14.21
N LEU A 176 -0.46 -5.44 -14.48
CA LEU A 176 -0.70 -4.21 -13.74
C LEU A 176 -2.01 -4.31 -12.96
N ARG A 177 -2.19 -3.46 -11.97
CA ARG A 177 -3.38 -3.46 -11.12
C ARG A 177 -4.51 -2.60 -11.67
N GLU A 178 -4.18 -1.61 -12.49
CA GLU A 178 -5.15 -0.63 -13.03
C GLU A 178 -5.17 -0.63 -14.56
N SER A 179 -6.38 -0.54 -15.15
CA SER A 179 -6.58 -0.51 -16.60
C SER A 179 -6.03 0.76 -17.26
N ASN A 180 -6.16 1.91 -16.58
CA ASN A 180 -5.64 3.18 -17.10
C ASN A 180 -4.12 3.15 -17.36
N LEU A 181 -3.35 2.44 -16.53
CA LEU A 181 -1.90 2.28 -16.77
C LEU A 181 -1.63 1.40 -17.99
N THR A 182 -2.40 0.32 -18.17
CA THR A 182 -2.26 -0.55 -19.35
C THR A 182 -2.62 0.19 -20.64
N GLU A 183 -3.61 1.05 -20.62
CA GLU A 183 -4.01 1.90 -21.74
C GLU A 183 -2.88 2.88 -22.15
N ILE A 184 -2.20 3.50 -21.18
CA ILE A 184 -1.07 4.39 -21.44
C ILE A 184 0.07 3.61 -22.10
N ILE A 185 0.41 2.44 -21.57
CA ILE A 185 1.45 1.57 -22.16
C ILE A 185 1.08 1.15 -23.57
N GLN A 186 -0.16 0.74 -23.80
CA GLN A 186 -0.63 0.30 -25.11
C GLN A 186 -0.56 1.42 -26.16
N LYS A 187 -0.85 2.67 -25.78
CA LYS A 187 -0.70 3.82 -26.67
C LYS A 187 0.76 4.09 -27.06
N LYS A 188 1.71 3.85 -26.16
CA LYS A 188 3.14 4.11 -26.39
C LYS A 188 3.86 2.96 -27.10
N THR A 189 3.45 1.71 -26.88
CA THR A 189 4.24 0.52 -27.29
C THR A 189 3.43 -0.52 -28.04
N SER A 190 2.14 -0.35 -28.24
CA SER A 190 1.20 -1.34 -28.79
C SER A 190 1.12 -2.65 -27.99
N ARG A 191 1.80 -2.77 -26.84
CA ARG A 191 1.76 -3.96 -25.98
C ARG A 191 0.50 -4.00 -25.16
N LYS A 192 -0.10 -5.18 -25.09
CA LYS A 192 -1.24 -5.45 -24.19
C LYS A 192 -0.73 -6.06 -22.90
N ILE A 193 -0.90 -5.34 -21.80
CA ILE A 193 -0.54 -5.82 -20.47
C ILE A 193 -1.83 -6.21 -19.74
N PRO A 194 -1.95 -7.42 -19.19
CA PRO A 194 -3.13 -7.83 -18.44
C PRO A 194 -3.28 -7.05 -17.13
N VAL A 195 -4.54 -6.84 -16.73
CA VAL A 195 -4.89 -6.31 -15.41
C VAL A 195 -5.16 -7.47 -14.47
N THR A 196 -4.58 -7.44 -13.27
CA THR A 196 -4.75 -8.45 -12.24
C THR A 196 -5.14 -7.83 -10.91
N LEU A 197 -5.75 -8.63 -10.04
CA LEU A 197 -6.19 -8.20 -8.73
C LEU A 197 -5.00 -7.99 -7.78
N ASP A 198 -5.19 -7.10 -6.81
CA ASP A 198 -4.27 -6.96 -5.69
C ASP A 198 -4.14 -8.30 -4.94
N PRO A 199 -2.93 -8.68 -4.47
CA PRO A 199 -2.73 -9.94 -3.74
C PRO A 199 -3.68 -10.14 -2.56
N THR A 200 -4.10 -9.06 -1.91
CA THR A 200 -5.03 -9.16 -0.77
C THR A 200 -6.40 -9.72 -1.15
N LEU A 201 -6.79 -9.62 -2.44
CA LEU A 201 -8.06 -10.14 -2.95
C LEU A 201 -7.98 -11.60 -3.42
N ILE A 202 -6.77 -12.14 -3.65
CA ILE A 202 -6.60 -13.52 -4.12
C ILE A 202 -6.22 -14.50 -3.01
N LEU A 203 -5.71 -14.00 -1.88
CA LEU A 203 -5.43 -14.84 -0.71
C LEU A 203 -6.75 -15.32 -0.09
N ASP A 204 -6.84 -16.60 0.27
CA ASP A 204 -8.04 -17.19 0.85
C ASP A 204 -8.49 -16.42 2.10
N GLU A 205 -9.80 -16.17 2.19
CA GLU A 205 -10.43 -15.48 3.35
C GLU A 205 -10.08 -16.16 4.67
N LYS A 206 -9.92 -17.48 4.67
CA LYS A 206 -9.55 -18.26 5.88
C LYS A 206 -8.24 -17.81 6.49
N VAL A 207 -7.23 -17.49 5.67
CA VAL A 207 -5.93 -17.01 6.15
C VAL A 207 -6.09 -15.66 6.88
N TRP A 208 -6.95 -14.79 6.37
CA TRP A 208 -7.27 -13.53 7.04
C TRP A 208 -8.00 -13.74 8.36
N ILE A 209 -8.97 -14.66 8.41
CA ILE A 209 -9.71 -15.00 9.64
C ILE A 209 -8.77 -15.64 10.69
N GLU A 210 -7.85 -16.50 10.29
CA GLU A 210 -6.84 -17.06 11.20
C GLU A 210 -5.96 -15.97 11.83
N LEU A 211 -5.55 -14.97 11.05
CA LEU A 211 -4.83 -13.80 11.57
C LEU A 211 -5.66 -13.00 12.57
N LEU A 212 -6.96 -12.84 12.32
CA LEU A 212 -7.87 -12.12 13.21
C LEU A 212 -8.02 -12.84 14.55
N ASN A 213 -8.06 -14.16 14.56
CA ASN A 213 -8.14 -14.96 15.79
C ASN A 213 -6.94 -14.79 16.72
N THR A 214 -5.83 -14.23 16.22
CA THR A 214 -4.66 -13.85 17.03
C THR A 214 -4.81 -12.49 17.71
N GLN A 215 -5.89 -11.76 17.45
CA GLN A 215 -6.13 -10.41 17.96
C GLN A 215 -7.26 -10.40 18.98
N HIS A 216 -7.13 -9.55 19.99
CA HIS A 216 -8.24 -9.27 20.90
C HIS A 216 -9.08 -8.11 20.36
N GLU A 217 -10.39 -8.26 20.42
CA GLU A 217 -11.33 -7.18 20.10
C GLU A 217 -11.11 -6.01 21.07
N ARG A 218 -10.72 -4.84 20.52
CA ARG A 218 -10.43 -3.66 21.33
C ARG A 218 -11.66 -2.79 21.62
N ILE A 219 -12.71 -2.93 20.81
CA ILE A 219 -13.91 -2.10 20.89
C ILE A 219 -15.11 -3.02 20.86
N LYS A 220 -15.80 -3.12 22.01
CA LYS A 220 -16.97 -4.01 22.19
C LYS A 220 -18.30 -3.40 21.72
N GLU A 221 -18.37 -2.06 21.70
CA GLU A 221 -19.58 -1.35 21.29
C GLU A 221 -19.66 -1.29 19.75
N PRO A 222 -20.87 -1.37 19.16
CA PRO A 222 -21.03 -1.19 17.71
C PRO A 222 -20.50 0.18 17.25
N TYR A 223 -19.71 0.20 16.19
CA TYR A 223 -19.08 1.43 15.71
C TYR A 223 -19.03 1.52 14.18
N VAL A 224 -18.84 2.74 13.71
CA VAL A 224 -18.48 3.06 12.34
C VAL A 224 -16.98 3.33 12.31
N LEU A 225 -16.25 2.59 11.48
CA LEU A 225 -14.84 2.84 11.24
C LEU A 225 -14.66 3.90 10.16
N LEU A 226 -13.88 4.93 10.47
CA LEU A 226 -13.48 5.96 9.53
C LEU A 226 -11.99 5.85 9.24
N TYR A 227 -11.62 5.66 7.97
CA TYR A 227 -10.22 5.54 7.57
C TYR A 227 -9.92 6.23 6.25
N GLY A 228 -9.14 7.31 6.32
CA GLY A 228 -8.54 8.00 5.18
C GLY A 228 -7.02 7.97 5.27
N VAL A 229 -6.34 7.79 4.12
CA VAL A 229 -4.87 7.69 4.08
C VAL A 229 -4.17 9.02 3.90
N ARG A 230 -4.89 10.07 3.54
CA ARG A 230 -4.36 11.41 3.30
C ARG A 230 -5.39 12.50 3.64
N PRO A 231 -4.94 13.71 4.03
CA PRO A 231 -5.85 14.85 4.17
C PRO A 231 -6.33 15.30 2.79
N TYR A 232 -7.56 15.81 2.72
CA TYR A 232 -8.12 16.41 1.52
C TYR A 232 -7.93 17.93 1.56
N LYS A 233 -7.30 18.51 0.52
CA LYS A 233 -7.12 19.98 0.34
C LYS A 233 -6.74 20.72 1.63
N ASN A 234 -5.82 20.18 2.41
CA ASN A 234 -5.38 20.73 3.72
C ASN A 234 -6.46 20.77 4.82
N ASP A 235 -7.59 20.09 4.63
CA ASP A 235 -8.62 19.94 5.65
C ASP A 235 -8.60 18.52 6.26
N PRO A 236 -7.94 18.33 7.40
CA PRO A 236 -7.81 17.02 8.04
C PRO A 236 -9.11 16.50 8.65
N ASP A 237 -10.12 17.36 8.82
CA ASP A 237 -11.37 17.02 9.47
C ASP A 237 -12.54 16.76 8.51
N ILE A 238 -12.32 16.98 7.21
CA ILE A 238 -13.39 16.84 6.21
C ILE A 238 -13.98 15.44 6.19
N LEU A 239 -13.14 14.41 6.28
CA LEU A 239 -13.59 13.02 6.28
C LEU A 239 -14.44 12.71 7.54
N MET A 240 -14.06 13.26 8.69
CA MET A 240 -14.84 13.14 9.92
C MET A 240 -16.21 13.81 9.78
N ARG A 241 -16.27 15.05 9.27
CA ARG A 241 -17.56 15.75 9.06
C ARG A 241 -18.44 14.99 8.06
N LYS A 242 -17.87 14.49 6.97
CA LYS A 242 -18.61 13.65 6.01
C LYS A 242 -19.09 12.35 6.64
N GLY A 243 -18.25 11.71 7.45
CA GLY A 243 -18.63 10.53 8.22
C GLY A 243 -19.80 10.81 9.16
N GLN A 244 -19.77 11.91 9.91
CA GLN A 244 -20.86 12.31 10.79
C GLN A 244 -22.18 12.57 10.03
N GLN A 245 -22.11 13.22 8.86
CA GLN A 245 -23.28 13.43 8.00
C GLN A 245 -23.88 12.11 7.51
N LEU A 246 -23.05 11.15 7.09
CA LEU A 246 -23.48 9.86 6.54
C LEU A 246 -24.00 8.90 7.61
N VAL A 247 -23.43 8.93 8.80
CA VAL A 247 -23.91 8.14 9.95
C VAL A 247 -25.21 8.70 10.52
N GLY A 248 -25.39 10.01 10.41
CA GLY A 248 -26.59 10.70 10.84
C GLY A 248 -26.97 10.42 12.30
N LYS A 249 -28.29 10.19 12.53
CA LYS A 249 -28.85 9.91 13.85
C LYS A 249 -28.76 8.44 14.30
N ALA A 250 -27.93 7.62 13.66
CA ALA A 250 -27.85 6.19 13.96
C ALA A 250 -27.32 5.86 15.37
N GLY A 251 -26.86 6.87 16.13
CA GLY A 251 -26.37 6.70 17.51
C GLY A 251 -25.09 5.86 17.64
N LEU A 252 -24.41 5.56 16.52
CA LEU A 252 -23.21 4.73 16.52
C LEU A 252 -21.96 5.56 16.83
N LYS A 253 -21.05 4.98 17.59
CA LYS A 253 -19.74 5.54 17.85
C LYS A 253 -18.93 5.63 16.55
N ILE A 254 -18.24 6.75 16.30
CA ILE A 254 -17.28 6.86 15.21
C ILE A 254 -15.87 6.58 15.76
N VAL A 255 -15.19 5.63 15.15
CA VAL A 255 -13.79 5.31 15.40
C VAL A 255 -12.98 5.82 14.22
N ASP A 256 -12.39 6.99 14.36
CA ASP A 256 -11.56 7.58 13.32
C ASP A 256 -10.08 7.18 13.51
N ILE A 257 -9.51 6.54 12.51
CA ILE A 257 -8.08 6.20 12.47
C ILE A 257 -7.35 6.88 11.29
N SER A 258 -7.92 7.95 10.74
CA SER A 258 -7.32 8.66 9.59
C SER A 258 -6.11 9.51 10.00
N LYS A 259 -6.09 10.06 11.21
CA LYS A 259 -5.01 10.92 11.67
C LYS A 259 -3.81 10.13 12.20
N GLU A 260 -2.58 10.67 11.97
CA GLU A 260 -1.33 10.02 12.37
C GLU A 260 -1.32 9.55 13.82
N GLN A 261 -1.81 10.36 14.73
CA GLN A 261 -1.88 10.05 16.16
C GLN A 261 -2.80 8.87 16.51
N TYR A 262 -3.68 8.48 15.60
CA TYR A 262 -4.61 7.37 15.76
C TYR A 262 -4.14 6.13 15.03
N TYR A 263 -3.89 6.19 13.69
CA TYR A 263 -3.48 4.98 12.96
C TYR A 263 -2.16 4.41 13.46
N ARG A 264 -1.22 5.24 13.93
CA ARG A 264 0.05 4.77 14.49
C ARG A 264 -0.10 3.93 15.77
N LYS A 265 -1.28 3.85 16.35
CA LYS A 265 -1.56 2.98 17.52
C LYS A 265 -1.83 1.53 17.12
N TYR A 266 -2.02 1.26 15.84
CA TYR A 266 -2.43 -0.04 15.33
C TYR A 266 -1.34 -0.66 14.45
N THR A 267 -1.30 -1.99 14.43
CA THR A 267 -0.61 -2.79 13.42
C THR A 267 -1.51 -2.99 12.21
N ALA A 268 -0.95 -3.52 11.11
CA ALA A 268 -1.76 -3.86 9.94
C ALA A 268 -2.82 -4.95 10.25
N ILE A 269 -2.53 -5.88 11.17
CA ILE A 269 -3.47 -6.93 11.55
C ILE A 269 -4.57 -6.37 12.44
N GLU A 270 -4.25 -5.49 13.38
CA GLU A 270 -5.26 -4.78 14.17
C GLU A 270 -6.13 -3.87 13.30
N PHE A 271 -5.58 -3.30 12.23
CA PHE A 271 -6.37 -2.53 11.26
C PHE A 271 -7.44 -3.40 10.56
N ILE A 272 -7.08 -4.57 10.07
CA ILE A 272 -8.10 -5.46 9.48
C ILE A 272 -9.08 -5.98 10.53
N SER A 273 -8.66 -6.17 11.78
CA SER A 273 -9.55 -6.49 12.91
C SER A 273 -10.56 -5.37 13.16
N LEU A 274 -10.14 -4.10 13.11
CA LEU A 274 -11.07 -2.98 13.20
C LEU A 274 -12.11 -2.97 12.08
N ILE A 275 -11.73 -3.32 10.85
CA ILE A 275 -12.69 -3.45 9.75
C ILE A 275 -13.64 -4.60 10.00
N TYR A 276 -13.12 -5.77 10.42
CA TYR A 276 -13.90 -6.97 10.64
C TYR A 276 -15.01 -6.78 11.70
N HIS A 277 -14.71 -6.07 12.78
CA HIS A 277 -15.68 -5.83 13.88
C HIS A 277 -16.52 -4.55 13.68
N ALA A 278 -16.21 -3.71 12.69
CA ALA A 278 -17.03 -2.53 12.40
C ALA A 278 -18.43 -2.91 11.92
N LYS A 279 -19.43 -2.12 12.30
CA LYS A 279 -20.79 -2.22 11.74
C LYS A 279 -20.85 -1.59 10.35
N TYR A 280 -20.17 -0.45 10.16
CA TYR A 280 -20.02 0.23 8.88
C TYR A 280 -18.59 0.73 8.71
N VAL A 281 -18.14 0.82 7.46
CA VAL A 281 -16.83 1.39 7.12
C VAL A 281 -16.98 2.57 6.17
N ILE A 282 -16.37 3.70 6.50
CA ILE A 282 -16.27 4.86 5.62
C ILE A 282 -14.78 5.07 5.34
N THR A 283 -14.39 5.00 4.10
CA THR A 283 -12.96 5.03 3.76
C THR A 283 -12.69 5.77 2.45
N SER A 284 -11.51 6.38 2.34
CA SER A 284 -10.91 6.82 1.07
C SER A 284 -9.69 5.95 0.70
N SER A 285 -9.44 4.87 1.46
CA SER A 285 -8.30 3.98 1.26
C SER A 285 -8.65 2.80 0.37
N PHE A 286 -7.78 2.48 -0.61
CA PHE A 286 -7.93 1.27 -1.41
C PHE A 286 -7.99 0.00 -0.54
N HIS A 287 -7.06 -0.18 0.39
CA HIS A 287 -7.07 -1.37 1.25
C HIS A 287 -8.18 -1.34 2.31
N GLY A 288 -8.62 -0.16 2.74
CA GLY A 288 -9.84 -0.02 3.55
C GLY A 288 -11.06 -0.56 2.80
N LEU A 289 -11.18 -0.22 1.50
CA LEU A 289 -12.22 -0.75 0.62
C LEU A 289 -12.08 -2.25 0.42
N VAL A 290 -10.88 -2.74 0.07
CA VAL A 290 -10.63 -4.17 -0.20
C VAL A 290 -11.06 -5.04 0.98
N PHE A 291 -10.64 -4.72 2.20
CA PHE A 291 -11.01 -5.50 3.39
C PHE A 291 -12.48 -5.33 3.78
N SER A 292 -13.10 -4.19 3.45
CA SER A 292 -14.56 -4.05 3.61
C SER A 292 -15.32 -5.01 2.70
N ILE A 293 -14.85 -5.20 1.47
CA ILE A 293 -15.43 -6.15 0.51
C ILE A 293 -15.19 -7.60 0.99
N LEU A 294 -13.94 -7.96 1.32
CA LEU A 294 -13.57 -9.29 1.79
C LEU A 294 -14.40 -9.74 2.99
N PHE A 295 -14.57 -8.85 3.96
CA PHE A 295 -15.34 -9.14 5.18
C PHE A 295 -16.84 -8.84 5.05
N LYS A 296 -17.34 -8.59 3.82
CA LYS A 296 -18.75 -8.35 3.52
C LYS A 296 -19.37 -7.25 4.39
N LYS A 297 -18.59 -6.19 4.65
CA LYS A 297 -19.05 -5.05 5.45
C LYS A 297 -19.89 -4.08 4.62
N ASP A 298 -20.85 -3.44 5.26
CA ASP A 298 -21.45 -2.25 4.69
C ASP A 298 -20.42 -1.13 4.69
N PHE A 299 -20.18 -0.54 3.53
CA PHE A 299 -19.17 0.50 3.38
C PHE A 299 -19.60 1.62 2.44
N ILE A 300 -18.91 2.75 2.57
CA ILE A 300 -18.94 3.87 1.65
C ILE A 300 -17.49 4.23 1.29
N LEU A 301 -17.21 4.35 -0.01
CA LEU A 301 -15.97 4.92 -0.52
C LEU A 301 -16.17 6.43 -0.70
N ILE A 302 -15.32 7.22 -0.06
CA ILE A 302 -15.23 8.66 -0.28
C ILE A 302 -14.14 8.92 -1.30
N LYS A 303 -14.49 9.46 -2.47
CA LYS A 303 -13.54 9.83 -3.51
C LYS A 303 -13.13 11.31 -3.39
N TYR A 304 -11.86 11.58 -3.63
CA TYR A 304 -11.26 12.91 -3.54
C TYR A 304 -11.12 13.59 -4.90
N ASN A 305 -11.35 12.87 -5.99
CA ASN A 305 -11.25 13.36 -7.38
C ASN A 305 -9.83 13.86 -7.74
N ASP A 306 -8.78 13.19 -7.26
CA ASP A 306 -7.38 13.57 -7.43
C ASP A 306 -6.52 12.54 -8.19
N GLY A 307 -7.16 11.58 -8.85
CA GLY A 307 -6.50 10.54 -9.65
C GLY A 307 -5.98 9.34 -8.86
N ASP A 308 -5.71 9.48 -7.57
CA ASP A 308 -5.31 8.36 -6.70
C ASP A 308 -6.49 7.43 -6.37
N ASP A 309 -7.72 7.90 -6.63
CA ASP A 309 -8.94 7.12 -6.43
C ASP A 309 -9.13 6.01 -7.48
N ASN A 310 -8.45 6.09 -8.63
CA ASN A 310 -8.68 5.21 -9.79
C ASN A 310 -8.66 3.72 -9.44
N ARG A 311 -7.77 3.29 -8.55
CA ARG A 311 -7.69 1.88 -8.10
C ARG A 311 -8.98 1.39 -7.44
N ALA A 312 -9.51 2.21 -6.55
CA ALA A 312 -10.74 1.92 -5.82
C ALA A 312 -11.96 1.99 -6.76
N LEU A 313 -12.01 2.99 -7.63
CA LEU A 313 -13.08 3.16 -8.60
C LEU A 313 -13.11 2.01 -9.61
N ASN A 314 -11.96 1.59 -10.15
CA ASN A 314 -11.85 0.45 -11.05
C ASN A 314 -12.35 -0.84 -10.41
N LEU A 315 -11.98 -1.10 -9.15
CA LEU A 315 -12.44 -2.27 -8.41
C LEU A 315 -13.96 -2.25 -8.20
N LEU A 316 -14.53 -1.11 -7.77
CA LEU A 316 -15.97 -0.97 -7.55
C LEU A 316 -16.76 -1.13 -8.84
N LYS A 317 -16.29 -0.56 -9.96
CA LYS A 317 -16.90 -0.73 -11.27
C LYS A 317 -16.90 -2.19 -11.71
N LEU A 318 -15.77 -2.90 -11.54
CA LEU A 318 -15.65 -4.33 -11.85
C LEU A 318 -16.67 -5.16 -11.05
N LEU A 319 -16.90 -4.80 -9.79
CA LEU A 319 -17.84 -5.49 -8.90
C LEU A 319 -19.27 -4.96 -8.98
N ARG A 320 -19.56 -3.95 -9.81
CA ARG A 320 -20.88 -3.28 -9.94
C ARG A 320 -21.37 -2.68 -8.61
N LEU A 321 -20.43 -2.09 -7.84
CA LEU A 321 -20.68 -1.46 -6.53
C LEU A 321 -20.55 0.07 -6.58
N ASP A 322 -20.77 0.70 -7.74
CA ASP A 322 -20.65 2.16 -7.93
C ASP A 322 -21.59 2.96 -7.03
N ASN A 323 -22.72 2.36 -6.62
CA ASN A 323 -23.65 2.96 -5.67
C ASN A 323 -23.08 3.20 -4.26
N ARG A 324 -21.93 2.62 -3.94
CA ARG A 324 -21.20 2.79 -2.67
C ARG A 324 -20.25 4.00 -2.69
N ILE A 325 -20.13 4.72 -3.81
CA ILE A 325 -19.25 5.88 -3.95
C ILE A 325 -19.99 7.14 -3.51
N ARG A 326 -19.27 8.01 -2.78
CA ARG A 326 -19.71 9.38 -2.45
C ARG A 326 -18.57 10.35 -2.71
N ASP A 327 -18.93 11.53 -3.22
CA ASP A 327 -17.98 12.64 -3.33
C ASP A 327 -17.68 13.23 -1.96
N ILE A 328 -16.45 13.70 -1.80
CA ILE A 328 -16.03 14.38 -0.58
C ILE A 328 -16.71 15.76 -0.44
N ASN A 329 -17.04 16.39 -1.58
CA ASN A 329 -17.70 17.70 -1.64
C ASN A 329 -19.19 17.59 -1.33
#